data_78def840ad72735cf4c79cb6fcd3368f
#
_entry.id   78def840ad72735cf4c79cb6fcd3368f
#
_cell.length_a   1.000
_cell.length_b   1.000
_cell.length_c   1.000
_cell.angle_alpha   90.00
_cell.angle_beta   90.00
_cell.angle_gamma   90.00
#
_symmetry.space_group_name_H-M   'P 1'
#
loop_
_entity.id
_entity.type
_entity.pdbx_description
1 polymer ?
#
loop_
_entity_poly.entity_id
_entity_poly.type
_entity_poly.pdbx_seq_one_letter_code
_entity_poly.pdbx_strand_id
1 'polypeptide(L)'
;MKRAFAHLLIILLACCPQANAADESESFALLVETLEAVDDPGIRTALLRGMLRGLEGRRNVAAPKEWSQLSEKLANSKDKSVRELSQRLSQIFGDLKATQRALAVVRNTSADPNARRAALRSLLTQQNQEASSLLESLLDESALRLDAIRGYAMVENAKAPALLLGRYKKLNPDLRRAVIETLATRKSYAQALLKAVERKTVSRDEIPAHVARSLNGILGDRFVKVFGKVRPVAKDREKLLAKYKALATPNRISNANASRGRAVFKKTCAACHMLYGVGGKIGPDLTGSNRANLDYILLNSVDPSYDVPIGYKMVSIVTVKGRVLNGVIGEEDGIRIVLKTVEQPRVVIAKEDIEIRKISAKSMMPDGQLDKMKSQEVLDLIKYLRTTEQVEMAK
;
A
#
# COMPACT_ATOMS: atom_id res chain seq x y z
N MET A 1 -43.94 -37.04 -39.66
CA MET A 1 -42.53 -36.70 -39.50
C MET A 1 -42.40 -35.19 -39.27
N LYS A 2 -42.74 -34.66 -38.11
CA LYS A 2 -42.56 -33.24 -37.69
C LYS A 2 -42.86 -33.12 -36.18
N ARG A 3 -42.15 -33.83 -35.30
CA ARG A 3 -42.24 -33.66 -33.82
C ARG A 3 -41.06 -34.28 -33.08
N ALA A 4 -39.84 -34.14 -33.57
CA ALA A 4 -38.64 -34.71 -32.93
C ALA A 4 -37.42 -33.74 -32.88
N PHE A 5 -37.65 -32.40 -32.97
CA PHE A 5 -36.54 -31.43 -32.98
C PHE A 5 -36.64 -30.34 -31.93
N ALA A 6 -37.55 -30.47 -30.95
CA ALA A 6 -37.77 -29.41 -29.93
C ALA A 6 -37.28 -29.76 -28.53
N HIS A 7 -36.55 -30.87 -28.31
CA HIS A 7 -36.09 -31.25 -26.96
C HIS A 7 -34.56 -31.36 -26.80
N LEU A 8 -33.78 -30.83 -27.75
CA LEU A 8 -32.30 -30.89 -27.67
C LEU A 8 -31.62 -29.51 -27.50
N LEU A 9 -32.36 -28.50 -27.04
CA LEU A 9 -31.79 -27.14 -26.87
C LEU A 9 -31.92 -26.57 -25.46
N ILE A 10 -32.18 -27.37 -24.43
CA ILE A 10 -32.33 -26.87 -23.03
C ILE A 10 -31.35 -27.56 -22.04
N ILE A 11 -30.37 -28.33 -22.51
CA ILE A 11 -29.37 -28.96 -21.62
C ILE A 11 -27.94 -28.38 -21.82
N LEU A 12 -27.78 -27.20 -22.39
CA LEU A 12 -26.45 -26.60 -22.63
C LEU A 12 -26.21 -25.30 -21.85
N LEU A 13 -26.92 -25.05 -20.74
CA LEU A 13 -26.79 -23.86 -19.91
C LEU A 13 -26.54 -24.12 -18.41
N ALA A 14 -26.04 -25.32 -18.06
CA ALA A 14 -25.72 -25.63 -16.66
C ALA A 14 -24.40 -26.41 -16.51
N CYS A 15 -23.36 -26.04 -17.25
CA CYS A 15 -21.98 -26.47 -16.97
C CYS A 15 -21.05 -25.27 -17.13
N CYS A 16 -20.98 -24.40 -16.09
CA CYS A 16 -19.72 -23.75 -15.79
C CYS A 16 -18.80 -24.86 -15.30
N PRO A 17 -17.72 -25.22 -16.00
CA PRO A 17 -16.74 -26.12 -15.42
C PRO A 17 -16.13 -25.35 -14.21
N GLN A 18 -16.38 -25.83 -13.00
CA GLN A 18 -15.43 -25.66 -11.92
C GLN A 18 -14.13 -26.23 -12.47
N ALA A 19 -13.16 -25.36 -12.76
CA ALA A 19 -11.83 -25.79 -13.16
C ALA A 19 -11.33 -26.74 -12.05
N ASN A 20 -11.23 -28.01 -12.37
CA ASN A 20 -10.78 -29.04 -11.44
C ASN A 20 -9.30 -28.74 -11.11
N ALA A 21 -8.89 -28.96 -9.86
CA ALA A 21 -7.50 -28.82 -9.43
C ALA A 21 -6.50 -29.64 -10.28
N ALA A 22 -6.97 -30.68 -10.96
CA ALA A 22 -6.21 -31.48 -11.92
C ALA A 22 -5.89 -30.71 -13.21
N ASP A 23 -6.84 -29.95 -13.78
CA ASP A 23 -6.68 -29.14 -14.99
C ASP A 23 -5.70 -27.98 -14.81
N GLU A 24 -5.65 -27.41 -13.60
CA GLU A 24 -4.71 -26.37 -13.23
C GLU A 24 -3.28 -26.88 -13.04
N SER A 25 -3.10 -28.10 -12.49
CA SER A 25 -1.79 -28.73 -12.35
C SER A 25 -1.15 -29.02 -13.71
N GLU A 26 -1.94 -29.47 -14.69
CA GLU A 26 -1.49 -29.66 -16.07
C GLU A 26 -1.10 -28.33 -16.74
N SER A 27 -1.90 -27.29 -16.53
CA SER A 27 -1.61 -25.95 -17.07
C SER A 27 -0.28 -25.38 -16.52
N PHE A 28 0.01 -25.57 -15.24
CA PHE A 28 1.28 -25.16 -14.66
C PHE A 28 2.45 -26.02 -15.11
N ALA A 29 2.26 -27.33 -15.32
CA ALA A 29 3.29 -28.21 -15.86
C ALA A 29 3.70 -27.77 -17.28
N LEU A 30 2.73 -27.45 -18.14
CA LEU A 30 2.98 -26.98 -19.51
C LEU A 30 3.72 -25.63 -19.50
N LEU A 31 3.39 -24.72 -18.56
CA LEU A 31 4.10 -23.45 -18.42
C LEU A 31 5.55 -23.64 -17.96
N VAL A 32 5.83 -24.63 -17.11
CA VAL A 32 7.17 -24.98 -16.65
C VAL A 32 7.98 -25.57 -17.80
N GLU A 33 7.40 -26.46 -18.58
CA GLU A 33 8.03 -27.03 -19.79
C GLU A 33 8.37 -25.94 -20.82
N THR A 34 7.41 -25.02 -21.07
CA THR A 34 7.63 -23.87 -21.94
C THR A 34 8.77 -22.97 -21.45
N LEU A 35 8.84 -22.71 -20.12
CA LEU A 35 9.90 -21.93 -19.51
C LEU A 35 11.28 -22.60 -19.65
N GLU A 36 11.34 -23.93 -19.62
CA GLU A 36 12.57 -24.68 -19.78
C GLU A 36 13.09 -24.61 -21.24
N ALA A 37 12.15 -24.66 -22.20
CA ALA A 37 12.46 -24.64 -23.63
C ALA A 37 12.89 -23.25 -24.16
N VAL A 38 12.58 -22.17 -23.46
CA VAL A 38 12.84 -20.79 -23.92
C VAL A 38 14.08 -20.22 -23.25
N ASP A 39 15.04 -19.70 -24.03
CA ASP A 39 16.25 -19.05 -23.49
C ASP A 39 16.15 -17.52 -23.41
N ASP A 40 15.19 -16.89 -24.12
CA ASP A 40 15.01 -15.44 -24.14
C ASP A 40 14.58 -14.91 -22.75
N PRO A 41 15.34 -14.01 -22.13
CA PRO A 41 15.03 -13.49 -20.79
C PRO A 41 13.72 -12.70 -20.73
N GLY A 42 13.33 -12.03 -21.83
CA GLY A 42 12.10 -11.25 -21.89
C GLY A 42 10.86 -12.17 -21.87
N ILE A 43 10.91 -13.26 -22.66
CA ILE A 43 9.84 -14.27 -22.68
C ILE A 43 9.78 -15.00 -21.35
N ARG A 44 10.91 -15.41 -20.76
CA ARG A 44 10.97 -16.00 -19.42
C ARG A 44 10.34 -15.09 -18.38
N THR A 45 10.68 -13.80 -18.40
CA THR A 45 10.11 -12.80 -17.49
C THR A 45 8.58 -12.67 -17.65
N ALA A 46 8.08 -12.69 -18.90
CA ALA A 46 6.64 -12.61 -19.18
C ALA A 46 5.89 -13.84 -18.66
N LEU A 47 6.41 -15.05 -18.89
CA LEU A 47 5.85 -16.31 -18.43
C LEU A 47 5.83 -16.37 -16.87
N LEU A 48 6.94 -16.06 -16.22
CA LEU A 48 7.05 -16.03 -14.75
C LEU A 48 6.08 -15.03 -14.12
N ARG A 49 5.90 -13.86 -14.74
CA ARG A 49 4.88 -12.87 -14.30
C ARG A 49 3.46 -13.38 -14.51
N GLY A 50 3.20 -14.10 -15.60
CA GLY A 50 1.92 -14.74 -15.86
C GLY A 50 1.56 -15.77 -14.79
N MET A 51 2.51 -16.65 -14.46
CA MET A 51 2.36 -17.66 -13.40
C MET A 51 2.11 -17.01 -12.04
N LEU A 52 2.89 -15.97 -11.67
CA LEU A 52 2.68 -15.24 -10.41
C LEU A 52 1.30 -14.59 -10.33
N ARG A 53 0.77 -14.06 -11.44
CA ARG A 53 -0.60 -13.51 -11.48
C ARG A 53 -1.67 -14.60 -11.30
N GLY A 54 -1.49 -15.75 -11.94
CA GLY A 54 -2.40 -16.91 -11.77
C GLY A 54 -2.41 -17.46 -10.36
N LEU A 55 -1.31 -17.28 -9.62
CA LEU A 55 -1.16 -17.74 -8.23
C LEU A 55 -1.46 -16.64 -7.19
N GLU A 56 -1.87 -15.45 -7.60
CA GLU A 56 -2.13 -14.33 -6.69
C GLU A 56 -3.24 -14.70 -5.68
N GLY A 57 -2.91 -14.62 -4.40
CA GLY A 57 -3.82 -15.00 -3.29
C GLY A 57 -3.83 -16.49 -2.94
N ARG A 58 -3.14 -17.33 -3.70
CA ARG A 58 -3.02 -18.77 -3.40
C ARG A 58 -1.83 -19.05 -2.48
N ARG A 59 -1.96 -20.07 -1.67
CA ARG A 59 -0.94 -20.54 -0.72
C ARG A 59 -0.79 -22.05 -0.80
N ASN A 60 0.42 -22.53 -0.56
CA ASN A 60 0.72 -23.96 -0.53
C ASN A 60 0.29 -24.71 -1.81
N VAL A 61 0.50 -24.09 -2.96
CA VAL A 61 0.27 -24.73 -4.25
C VAL A 61 1.38 -25.76 -4.46
N ALA A 62 1.00 -27.00 -4.80
CA ALA A 62 1.98 -28.02 -5.09
C ALA A 62 2.85 -27.60 -6.29
N ALA A 63 4.16 -27.69 -6.15
CA ALA A 63 5.07 -27.42 -7.25
C ALA A 63 4.89 -28.47 -8.37
N PRO A 64 4.91 -28.07 -9.65
CA PRO A 64 5.09 -29.01 -10.74
C PRO A 64 6.39 -29.80 -10.54
N LYS A 65 6.41 -31.07 -10.96
CA LYS A 65 7.55 -31.99 -10.72
C LYS A 65 8.88 -31.40 -11.22
N GLU A 66 8.85 -30.77 -12.36
CA GLU A 66 10.02 -30.24 -13.08
C GLU A 66 10.49 -28.90 -12.49
N TRP A 67 9.67 -28.25 -11.66
CA TRP A 67 9.96 -26.91 -11.10
C TRP A 67 11.26 -26.89 -10.29
N SER A 68 11.55 -27.94 -9.53
CA SER A 68 12.75 -27.94 -8.66
C SER A 68 14.04 -27.78 -9.46
N GLN A 69 14.19 -28.50 -10.57
CA GLN A 69 15.39 -28.40 -11.42
C GLN A 69 15.42 -27.10 -12.18
N LEU A 70 14.29 -26.66 -12.74
CA LEU A 70 14.19 -25.41 -13.48
C LEU A 70 14.46 -24.20 -12.56
N SER A 71 13.95 -24.20 -11.34
CA SER A 71 14.15 -23.10 -10.39
C SER A 71 15.62 -22.90 -10.03
N GLU A 72 16.42 -23.96 -9.95
CA GLU A 72 17.87 -23.89 -9.72
C GLU A 72 18.59 -23.25 -10.94
N LYS A 73 18.21 -23.62 -12.16
CA LYS A 73 18.74 -22.99 -13.40
C LYS A 73 18.38 -21.50 -13.45
N LEU A 74 17.11 -21.15 -13.17
CA LEU A 74 16.63 -19.77 -13.18
C LEU A 74 17.24 -18.91 -12.08
N ALA A 75 17.54 -19.48 -10.92
CA ALA A 75 18.22 -18.78 -9.82
C ALA A 75 19.65 -18.33 -10.20
N ASN A 76 20.28 -19.00 -11.17
CA ASN A 76 21.60 -18.65 -11.70
C ASN A 76 21.53 -17.83 -13.01
N SER A 77 20.34 -17.41 -13.44
CA SER A 77 20.17 -16.57 -14.64
C SER A 77 20.97 -15.26 -14.52
N LYS A 78 21.54 -14.78 -15.62
CA LYS A 78 22.18 -13.46 -15.68
C LYS A 78 21.15 -12.32 -15.53
N ASP A 79 19.90 -12.54 -15.94
CA ASP A 79 18.81 -11.57 -15.82
C ASP A 79 18.26 -11.51 -14.38
N LYS A 80 18.32 -10.33 -13.78
CA LYS A 80 17.86 -10.09 -12.41
C LYS A 80 16.36 -10.34 -12.24
N SER A 81 15.53 -9.96 -13.23
CA SER A 81 14.08 -10.13 -13.15
C SER A 81 13.71 -11.61 -13.16
N VAL A 82 14.38 -12.42 -13.99
CA VAL A 82 14.18 -13.87 -14.04
C VAL A 82 14.51 -14.50 -12.68
N ARG A 83 15.65 -14.13 -12.07
CA ARG A 83 16.03 -14.65 -10.73
C ARG A 83 14.98 -14.30 -9.67
N GLU A 84 14.56 -13.03 -9.59
CA GLU A 84 13.61 -12.56 -8.57
C GLU A 84 12.24 -13.19 -8.72
N LEU A 85 11.74 -13.31 -9.97
CA LEU A 85 10.40 -13.87 -10.24
C LEU A 85 10.39 -15.39 -9.98
N SER A 86 11.43 -16.12 -10.40
CA SER A 86 11.53 -17.56 -10.14
C SER A 86 11.63 -17.86 -8.65
N GLN A 87 12.39 -17.06 -7.90
CA GLN A 87 12.47 -17.19 -6.44
C GLN A 87 11.11 -16.98 -5.77
N ARG A 88 10.32 -15.99 -6.21
CA ARG A 88 8.96 -15.74 -5.69
C ARG A 88 8.02 -16.90 -5.98
N LEU A 89 8.08 -17.48 -7.17
CA LEU A 89 7.30 -18.67 -7.53
C LEU A 89 7.70 -19.89 -6.68
N SER A 90 9.00 -20.15 -6.54
CA SER A 90 9.49 -21.24 -5.68
C SER A 90 9.01 -21.13 -4.24
N GLN A 91 8.90 -19.90 -3.72
CA GLN A 91 8.34 -19.66 -2.39
C GLN A 91 6.85 -20.00 -2.32
N ILE A 92 6.05 -19.66 -3.35
CA ILE A 92 4.63 -20.01 -3.41
C ILE A 92 4.45 -21.52 -3.48
N PHE A 93 5.31 -22.21 -4.19
CA PHE A 93 5.36 -23.66 -4.29
C PHE A 93 5.95 -24.36 -3.06
N GLY A 94 6.30 -23.60 -2.00
CA GLY A 94 6.82 -24.18 -0.76
C GLY A 94 8.25 -24.69 -0.85
N ASP A 95 9.08 -24.22 -1.80
CA ASP A 95 10.50 -24.58 -1.91
C ASP A 95 11.26 -24.08 -0.68
N LEU A 96 11.72 -25.03 0.15
CA LEU A 96 12.48 -24.75 1.36
C LEU A 96 13.80 -24.02 1.07
N LYS A 97 14.50 -24.35 -0.03
CA LYS A 97 15.75 -23.68 -0.41
C LYS A 97 15.49 -22.22 -0.79
N ALA A 98 14.39 -21.93 -1.54
CA ALA A 98 14.02 -20.58 -1.89
C ALA A 98 13.64 -19.77 -0.65
N THR A 99 12.90 -20.38 0.28
CA THR A 99 12.56 -19.77 1.57
C THR A 99 13.81 -19.44 2.40
N GLN A 100 14.75 -20.37 2.51
CA GLN A 100 16.02 -20.15 3.21
C GLN A 100 16.86 -19.04 2.58
N ARG A 101 16.96 -19.00 1.23
CA ARG A 101 17.63 -17.91 0.52
C ARG A 101 16.98 -16.56 0.82
N ALA A 102 15.64 -16.48 0.81
CA ALA A 102 14.92 -15.25 1.14
C ALA A 102 15.17 -14.82 2.60
N LEU A 103 15.16 -15.74 3.55
CA LEU A 103 15.48 -15.47 4.96
C LEU A 103 16.93 -14.97 5.11
N ALA A 104 17.88 -15.58 4.39
CA ALA A 104 19.28 -15.13 4.38
C ALA A 104 19.42 -13.70 3.84
N VAL A 105 18.69 -13.35 2.78
CA VAL A 105 18.64 -11.97 2.25
C VAL A 105 18.09 -10.99 3.28
N VAL A 106 17.00 -11.33 3.98
CA VAL A 106 16.43 -10.46 5.03
C VAL A 106 17.41 -10.23 6.17
N ARG A 107 18.13 -11.27 6.59
CA ARG A 107 19.11 -11.21 7.69
C ARG A 107 20.39 -10.47 7.33
N ASN A 108 20.76 -10.43 6.07
CA ASN A 108 21.99 -9.79 5.62
C ASN A 108 21.85 -8.26 5.65
N THR A 109 22.36 -7.62 6.68
CA THR A 109 22.31 -6.16 6.86
C THR A 109 23.08 -5.38 5.81
N SER A 110 24.04 -6.02 5.12
CA SER A 110 24.81 -5.42 4.02
C SER A 110 24.11 -5.52 2.65
N ALA A 111 23.02 -6.31 2.54
CA ALA A 111 22.28 -6.43 1.30
C ALA A 111 21.46 -5.17 1.02
N ASP A 112 21.16 -4.93 -0.27
CA ASP A 112 20.32 -3.82 -0.70
C ASP A 112 19.00 -3.79 0.07
N PRO A 113 18.63 -2.65 0.70
CA PRO A 113 17.39 -2.55 1.47
C PRO A 113 16.12 -2.88 0.66
N ASN A 114 16.10 -2.62 -0.66
CA ASN A 114 14.95 -2.96 -1.49
C ASN A 114 14.84 -4.48 -1.71
N ALA A 115 15.96 -5.16 -1.91
CA ALA A 115 16.00 -6.62 -1.99
C ALA A 115 15.54 -7.26 -0.67
N ARG A 116 16.00 -6.73 0.48
CA ARG A 116 15.55 -7.18 1.80
C ARG A 116 14.05 -6.98 2.02
N ARG A 117 13.49 -5.81 1.61
CA ARG A 117 12.04 -5.54 1.67
C ARG A 117 11.24 -6.52 0.80
N ALA A 118 11.70 -6.76 -0.42
CA ALA A 118 11.02 -7.69 -1.33
C ALA A 118 10.99 -9.11 -0.76
N ALA A 119 12.13 -9.59 -0.23
CA ALA A 119 12.24 -10.90 0.41
C ALA A 119 11.33 -10.99 1.65
N LEU A 120 11.38 -9.99 2.54
CA LEU A 120 10.54 -9.95 3.74
C LEU A 120 9.05 -9.98 3.37
N ARG A 121 8.63 -9.15 2.43
CA ARG A 121 7.23 -9.09 1.99
C ARG A 121 6.77 -10.44 1.41
N SER A 122 7.59 -11.07 0.59
CA SER A 122 7.27 -12.39 0.02
C SER A 122 7.06 -13.43 1.11
N LEU A 123 7.97 -13.51 2.07
CA LEU A 123 7.88 -14.43 3.22
C LEU A 123 6.67 -14.17 4.10
N LEU A 124 6.35 -12.91 4.39
CA LEU A 124 5.19 -12.53 5.19
C LEU A 124 3.87 -12.82 4.46
N THR A 125 3.82 -12.64 3.14
CA THR A 125 2.64 -13.00 2.33
C THR A 125 2.34 -14.51 2.42
N GLN A 126 3.37 -15.33 2.55
CA GLN A 126 3.26 -16.76 2.76
C GLN A 126 3.08 -17.16 4.23
N GLN A 127 2.97 -16.17 5.13
CA GLN A 127 2.85 -16.39 6.58
C GLN A 127 4.00 -17.24 7.17
N ASN A 128 5.20 -17.05 6.64
CA ASN A 128 6.38 -17.75 7.14
C ASN A 128 6.67 -17.36 8.60
N GLN A 129 6.70 -18.35 9.48
CA GLN A 129 6.84 -18.15 10.92
C GLN A 129 8.19 -17.55 11.30
N GLU A 130 9.25 -17.96 10.61
CA GLU A 130 10.60 -17.46 10.88
C GLU A 130 10.76 -16.00 10.47
N ALA A 131 10.16 -15.60 9.33
CA ALA A 131 10.10 -14.19 8.95
C ALA A 131 9.27 -13.35 9.94
N SER A 132 8.17 -13.91 10.47
CA SER A 132 7.39 -13.26 11.53
C SER A 132 8.21 -13.02 12.79
N SER A 133 9.11 -13.94 13.14
CA SER A 133 10.01 -13.81 14.30
C SER A 133 11.07 -12.72 14.10
N LEU A 134 11.48 -12.46 12.86
CA LEU A 134 12.45 -11.40 12.54
C LEU A 134 11.87 -9.99 12.67
N LEU A 135 10.54 -9.81 12.63
CA LEU A 135 9.93 -8.48 12.66
C LEU A 135 10.36 -7.66 13.88
N GLU A 136 10.55 -8.30 15.03
CA GLU A 136 10.93 -7.60 16.27
C GLU A 136 12.30 -6.91 16.13
N SER A 137 13.32 -7.62 15.64
CA SER A 137 14.66 -7.04 15.42
C SER A 137 14.64 -5.96 14.34
N LEU A 138 13.85 -6.15 13.27
CA LEU A 138 13.72 -5.20 12.17
C LEU A 138 13.05 -3.89 12.59
N LEU A 139 12.32 -3.84 13.70
CA LEU A 139 11.79 -2.58 14.26
C LEU A 139 12.90 -1.60 14.64
N ASP A 140 14.08 -2.08 14.96
CA ASP A 140 15.21 -1.26 15.40
C ASP A 140 16.12 -0.84 14.23
N GLU A 141 15.94 -1.45 13.03
CA GLU A 141 16.63 -1.09 11.80
C GLU A 141 15.91 0.04 11.05
N SER A 142 16.54 1.19 10.88
CA SER A 142 15.92 2.37 10.22
C SER A 142 15.45 2.07 8.79
N ALA A 143 16.18 1.26 8.03
CA ALA A 143 15.90 0.93 6.64
C ALA A 143 14.67 0.02 6.47
N LEU A 144 14.35 -0.83 7.46
CA LEU A 144 13.27 -1.83 7.39
C LEU A 144 12.18 -1.62 8.44
N ARG A 145 12.34 -0.63 9.33
CA ARG A 145 11.40 -0.36 10.43
C ARG A 145 9.96 -0.22 9.97
N LEU A 146 9.72 0.53 8.91
CA LEU A 146 8.37 0.71 8.36
C LEU A 146 7.78 -0.62 7.85
N ASP A 147 8.61 -1.41 7.17
CA ASP A 147 8.21 -2.72 6.65
C ASP A 147 7.92 -3.70 7.79
N ALA A 148 8.70 -3.65 8.87
CA ALA A 148 8.47 -4.45 10.07
C ALA A 148 7.16 -4.06 10.78
N ILE A 149 6.90 -2.76 10.98
CA ILE A 149 5.63 -2.28 11.55
C ILE A 149 4.45 -2.82 10.74
N ARG A 150 4.49 -2.69 9.42
CA ARG A 150 3.42 -3.15 8.52
C ARG A 150 3.35 -4.66 8.40
N GLY A 151 4.47 -5.35 8.57
CA GLY A 151 4.54 -6.80 8.59
C GLY A 151 3.59 -7.41 9.63
N TYR A 152 3.43 -6.78 10.78
CA TYR A 152 2.48 -7.20 11.82
C TYR A 152 0.99 -7.09 11.39
N ALA A 153 0.67 -6.35 10.36
CA ALA A 153 -0.66 -6.39 9.76
C ALA A 153 -0.88 -7.67 8.93
N MET A 154 0.20 -8.22 8.35
CA MET A 154 0.14 -9.41 7.48
C MET A 154 0.13 -10.70 8.27
N VAL A 155 0.88 -10.77 9.38
CA VAL A 155 0.98 -11.95 10.25
C VAL A 155 0.48 -11.63 11.64
N GLU A 156 -0.16 -12.63 12.29
CA GLU A 156 -0.60 -12.46 13.66
C GLU A 156 0.55 -12.69 14.63
N ASN A 157 0.72 -11.77 15.59
CA ASN A 157 1.69 -11.90 16.66
C ASN A 157 1.14 -11.22 17.92
N ALA A 158 0.87 -12.01 18.96
CA ALA A 158 0.28 -11.51 20.20
C ALA A 158 1.14 -10.43 20.89
N LYS A 159 2.46 -10.43 20.67
CA LYS A 159 3.40 -9.44 21.23
C LYS A 159 3.40 -8.12 20.43
N ALA A 160 2.90 -8.10 19.19
CA ALA A 160 2.98 -6.94 18.31
C ALA A 160 2.46 -5.64 18.94
N PRO A 161 1.30 -5.59 19.62
CA PRO A 161 0.84 -4.36 20.24
C PRO A 161 1.81 -3.81 21.28
N ALA A 162 2.36 -4.67 22.14
CA ALA A 162 3.31 -4.26 23.18
C ALA A 162 4.62 -3.75 22.56
N LEU A 163 5.16 -4.44 21.56
CA LEU A 163 6.39 -4.08 20.86
C LEU A 163 6.26 -2.72 20.13
N LEU A 164 5.14 -2.51 19.44
CA LEU A 164 4.87 -1.31 18.68
C LEU A 164 4.58 -0.12 19.60
N LEU A 165 3.72 -0.29 20.59
CA LEU A 165 3.36 0.78 21.55
C LEU A 165 4.51 1.14 22.47
N GLY A 166 5.37 0.19 22.83
CA GLY A 166 6.58 0.45 23.64
C GLY A 166 7.59 1.39 22.93
N ARG A 167 7.62 1.35 21.60
CA ARG A 167 8.49 2.20 20.79
C ARG A 167 7.82 3.50 20.32
N TYR A 168 6.51 3.62 20.46
CA TYR A 168 5.66 4.63 19.83
C TYR A 168 6.16 6.07 20.04
N LYS A 169 6.45 6.46 21.28
CA LYS A 169 6.87 7.82 21.61
C LYS A 169 8.18 8.26 20.93
N LYS A 170 9.07 7.30 20.65
CA LYS A 170 10.38 7.54 20.00
C LYS A 170 10.28 7.60 18.47
N LEU A 171 9.15 7.24 17.88
CA LEU A 171 8.95 7.22 16.45
C LEU A 171 8.59 8.62 15.91
N ASN A 172 8.98 8.88 14.65
CA ASN A 172 8.53 10.05 13.93
C ASN A 172 7.02 9.94 13.56
N PRO A 173 6.37 11.04 13.14
CA PRO A 173 4.91 11.04 12.86
C PRO A 173 4.47 10.00 11.83
N ASP A 174 5.24 9.74 10.78
CA ASP A 174 4.87 8.77 9.72
C ASP A 174 4.90 7.34 10.24
N LEU A 175 5.91 7.00 11.04
CA LEU A 175 6.01 5.69 11.69
C LEU A 175 4.95 5.50 12.77
N ARG A 176 4.61 6.56 13.56
CA ARG A 176 3.49 6.53 14.51
C ARG A 176 2.18 6.24 13.80
N ARG A 177 1.94 6.88 12.66
CA ARG A 177 0.77 6.63 11.82
C ARG A 177 0.74 5.19 11.34
N ALA A 178 1.86 4.64 10.86
CA ALA A 178 1.95 3.24 10.46
C ALA A 178 1.66 2.27 11.61
N VAL A 179 2.11 2.56 12.83
CA VAL A 179 1.77 1.79 14.05
C VAL A 179 0.26 1.81 14.29
N ILE A 180 -0.37 3.00 14.27
CA ILE A 180 -1.81 3.15 14.47
C ILE A 180 -2.60 2.36 13.41
N GLU A 181 -2.24 2.48 12.13
CA GLU A 181 -2.87 1.77 11.03
C GLU A 181 -2.72 0.24 11.18
N THR A 182 -1.52 -0.23 11.56
CA THR A 182 -1.26 -1.65 11.81
C THR A 182 -2.09 -2.17 12.98
N LEU A 183 -2.17 -1.43 14.07
CA LEU A 183 -2.95 -1.83 15.24
C LEU A 183 -4.46 -1.80 14.99
N ALA A 184 -4.95 -1.13 13.97
CA ALA A 184 -6.35 -1.14 13.56
C ALA A 184 -6.73 -2.33 12.67
N THR A 185 -5.80 -3.24 12.33
CA THR A 185 -6.09 -4.35 11.40
C THR A 185 -6.73 -5.58 12.04
N ARG A 186 -6.64 -5.72 13.38
CA ARG A 186 -7.16 -6.88 14.12
C ARG A 186 -7.86 -6.44 15.40
N LYS A 187 -8.90 -7.18 15.82
CA LYS A 187 -9.67 -6.85 17.03
C LYS A 187 -8.80 -6.82 18.29
N SER A 188 -7.90 -7.78 18.47
CA SER A 188 -6.95 -7.83 19.61
C SER A 188 -6.02 -6.63 19.63
N TYR A 189 -5.50 -6.24 18.46
CA TYR A 189 -4.62 -5.08 18.29
C TYR A 189 -5.37 -3.76 18.51
N ALA A 190 -6.59 -3.66 17.98
CA ALA A 190 -7.47 -2.51 18.16
C ALA A 190 -7.82 -2.26 19.63
N GLN A 191 -8.03 -3.33 20.40
CA GLN A 191 -8.25 -3.23 21.84
C GLN A 191 -7.02 -2.67 22.59
N ALA A 192 -5.82 -3.09 22.21
CA ALA A 192 -4.59 -2.57 22.77
C ALA A 192 -4.37 -1.09 22.40
N LEU A 193 -4.65 -0.72 21.14
CA LEU A 193 -4.60 0.67 20.69
C LEU A 193 -5.60 1.53 21.48
N LEU A 194 -6.83 1.06 21.67
CA LEU A 194 -7.85 1.80 22.45
C LEU A 194 -7.41 2.03 23.91
N LYS A 195 -6.82 1.00 24.54
CA LYS A 195 -6.22 1.16 25.89
C LYS A 195 -5.07 2.19 25.90
N ALA A 196 -4.26 2.25 24.82
CA ALA A 196 -3.19 3.23 24.72
C ALA A 196 -3.74 4.66 24.56
N VAL A 197 -4.85 4.84 23.85
CA VAL A 197 -5.57 6.12 23.77
C VAL A 197 -6.15 6.51 25.12
N GLU A 198 -6.80 5.59 25.82
CA GLU A 198 -7.36 5.80 27.16
C GLU A 198 -6.28 6.24 28.17
N ARG A 199 -5.10 5.62 28.11
CA ARG A 199 -3.93 5.97 28.94
C ARG A 199 -3.15 7.19 28.45
N LYS A 200 -3.60 7.85 27.39
CA LYS A 200 -2.93 9.00 26.76
C LYS A 200 -1.49 8.69 26.28
N THR A 201 -1.16 7.44 26.04
CA THR A 201 0.11 7.03 25.39
C THR A 201 0.07 7.36 23.89
N VAL A 202 -1.11 7.21 23.27
CA VAL A 202 -1.42 7.65 21.91
C VAL A 202 -2.45 8.76 22.02
N SER A 203 -2.19 9.91 21.37
CA SER A 203 -3.15 11.01 21.36
C SER A 203 -4.33 10.70 20.42
N ARG A 204 -5.53 11.15 20.79
CA ARG A 204 -6.70 11.08 19.90
C ARG A 204 -6.45 11.75 18.56
N ASP A 205 -5.75 12.87 18.57
CA ASP A 205 -5.48 13.67 17.37
C ASP A 205 -4.51 12.99 16.42
N GLU A 206 -3.78 11.97 16.89
CA GLU A 206 -2.92 11.14 16.06
C GLU A 206 -3.67 10.00 15.37
N ILE A 207 -4.92 9.67 15.82
CA ILE A 207 -5.75 8.63 15.19
C ILE A 207 -6.39 9.18 13.93
N PRO A 208 -5.99 8.71 12.74
CA PRO A 208 -6.60 9.15 11.49
C PRO A 208 -8.11 8.84 11.47
N ALA A 209 -8.89 9.73 10.86
CA ALA A 209 -10.33 9.58 10.88
C ALA A 209 -10.84 8.30 10.20
N HIS A 210 -10.13 7.80 9.15
CA HIS A 210 -10.45 6.51 8.54
C HIS A 210 -10.18 5.34 9.51
N VAL A 211 -9.10 5.43 10.31
CA VAL A 211 -8.79 4.45 11.35
C VAL A 211 -9.82 4.53 12.47
N ALA A 212 -10.21 5.73 12.92
CA ALA A 212 -11.23 5.91 13.93
C ALA A 212 -12.56 5.26 13.52
N ARG A 213 -12.97 5.37 12.24
CA ARG A 213 -14.16 4.67 11.72
C ARG A 213 -13.99 3.15 11.72
N SER A 214 -12.83 2.65 11.28
CA SER A 214 -12.54 1.21 11.34
C SER A 214 -12.58 0.69 12.77
N LEU A 215 -11.95 1.39 13.72
CA LEU A 215 -11.98 1.06 15.13
C LEU A 215 -13.41 1.11 15.72
N ASN A 216 -14.22 2.09 15.34
CA ASN A 216 -15.62 2.16 15.72
C ASN A 216 -16.41 0.94 15.21
N GLY A 217 -16.19 0.53 13.96
CA GLY A 217 -16.79 -0.69 13.40
C GLY A 217 -16.36 -1.97 14.11
N ILE A 218 -15.08 -2.06 14.53
CA ILE A 218 -14.52 -3.24 15.20
C ILE A 218 -14.91 -3.33 16.69
N LEU A 219 -14.93 -2.18 17.39
CA LEU A 219 -15.04 -2.10 18.86
C LEU A 219 -16.37 -1.53 19.36
N GLY A 220 -17.18 -0.94 18.46
CA GLY A 220 -18.52 -0.41 18.76
C GLY A 220 -18.53 0.63 19.88
N ASP A 221 -19.51 0.53 20.76
CA ASP A 221 -19.76 1.50 21.85
C ASP A 221 -18.55 1.71 22.77
N ARG A 222 -17.73 0.68 22.96
CA ARG A 222 -16.51 0.80 23.75
C ARG A 222 -15.55 1.83 23.15
N PHE A 223 -15.43 1.85 21.82
CA PHE A 223 -14.61 2.86 21.15
C PHE A 223 -15.21 4.26 21.36
N VAL A 224 -16.53 4.41 21.17
CA VAL A 224 -17.21 5.69 21.34
C VAL A 224 -17.08 6.25 22.75
N LYS A 225 -17.11 5.40 23.78
CA LYS A 225 -16.92 5.82 25.20
C LYS A 225 -15.53 6.43 25.45
N VAL A 226 -14.48 5.87 24.85
CA VAL A 226 -13.09 6.31 25.07
C VAL A 226 -12.70 7.42 24.09
N PHE A 227 -13.00 7.23 22.82
CA PHE A 227 -12.61 8.13 21.72
C PHE A 227 -13.59 9.28 21.51
N GLY A 228 -14.87 9.07 21.78
CA GLY A 228 -15.96 9.96 21.43
C GLY A 228 -16.56 9.67 20.06
N LYS A 229 -17.57 10.48 19.68
CA LYS A 229 -18.25 10.30 18.39
C LYS A 229 -17.29 10.59 17.24
N VAL A 230 -17.25 9.67 16.27
CA VAL A 230 -16.49 9.86 15.03
C VAL A 230 -17.29 10.79 14.11
N ARG A 231 -16.62 11.80 13.55
CA ARG A 231 -17.24 12.70 12.58
C ARG A 231 -17.69 11.92 11.34
N PRO A 232 -18.97 11.95 10.98
CA PRO A 232 -19.42 11.31 9.74
C PRO A 232 -18.82 12.02 8.53
N VAL A 233 -18.66 11.31 7.42
CA VAL A 233 -18.35 11.91 6.13
C VAL A 233 -19.56 12.75 5.71
N ALA A 234 -19.36 13.92 5.11
CA ALA A 234 -20.45 14.73 4.61
C ALA A 234 -21.22 13.97 3.53
N LYS A 235 -22.56 14.11 3.48
CA LYS A 235 -23.43 13.32 2.58
C LYS A 235 -23.08 13.42 1.10
N ASP A 236 -22.60 14.58 0.65
CA ASP A 236 -22.10 14.78 -0.72
C ASP A 236 -20.82 13.96 -0.98
N ARG A 237 -19.92 13.88 0.00
CA ARG A 237 -18.69 13.08 -0.06
C ARG A 237 -18.97 11.58 0.01
N GLU A 238 -19.97 11.16 0.77
CA GLU A 238 -20.42 9.75 0.79
C GLU A 238 -20.88 9.28 -0.59
N LYS A 239 -21.66 10.11 -1.31
CA LYS A 239 -22.08 9.79 -2.68
C LYS A 239 -20.89 9.66 -3.63
N LEU A 240 -19.89 10.55 -3.53
CA LEU A 240 -18.68 10.49 -4.33
C LEU A 240 -17.84 9.25 -4.00
N LEU A 241 -17.68 8.91 -2.72
CA LEU A 241 -17.00 7.68 -2.31
C LEU A 241 -17.70 6.44 -2.86
N ALA A 242 -19.03 6.37 -2.77
CA ALA A 242 -19.83 5.27 -3.33
C ALA A 242 -19.64 5.17 -4.86
N LYS A 243 -19.68 6.31 -5.58
CA LYS A 243 -19.42 6.37 -7.03
C LYS A 243 -18.06 5.75 -7.39
N TYR A 244 -16.99 6.16 -6.71
CA TYR A 244 -15.65 5.68 -7.02
C TYR A 244 -15.39 4.26 -6.54
N LYS A 245 -16.04 3.81 -5.46
CA LYS A 245 -16.03 2.39 -5.06
C LYS A 245 -16.69 1.49 -6.10
N ALA A 246 -17.84 1.90 -6.62
CA ALA A 246 -18.54 1.17 -7.68
C ALA A 246 -17.71 1.15 -9.00
N LEU A 247 -16.94 2.21 -9.27
CA LEU A 247 -16.03 2.26 -10.40
C LEU A 247 -14.83 1.32 -10.21
N ALA A 248 -14.21 1.33 -9.03
CA ALA A 248 -12.92 0.71 -8.72
C ALA A 248 -13.07 -0.72 -8.17
N THR A 249 -13.83 -1.57 -8.87
CA THR A 249 -13.94 -3.00 -8.51
C THR A 249 -12.60 -3.73 -8.67
N PRO A 250 -12.34 -4.83 -7.93
CA PRO A 250 -11.11 -5.60 -8.03
C PRO A 250 -10.75 -5.99 -9.47
N ASN A 251 -11.75 -6.46 -10.24
CA ASN A 251 -11.57 -6.85 -11.64
C ASN A 251 -11.18 -5.66 -12.52
N ARG A 252 -11.81 -4.50 -12.35
CA ARG A 252 -11.48 -3.30 -13.15
C ARG A 252 -10.10 -2.75 -12.80
N ILE A 253 -9.71 -2.80 -11.52
CA ILE A 253 -8.37 -2.40 -11.09
C ILE A 253 -7.32 -3.38 -11.63
N SER A 254 -7.58 -4.69 -11.62
CA SER A 254 -6.62 -5.68 -12.14
C SER A 254 -6.34 -5.46 -13.63
N ASN A 255 -7.35 -5.09 -14.41
CA ASN A 255 -7.25 -4.81 -15.85
C ASN A 255 -6.76 -3.40 -16.19
N ALA A 256 -6.57 -2.53 -15.20
CA ALA A 256 -6.03 -1.19 -15.41
C ALA A 256 -4.51 -1.21 -15.65
N ASN A 257 -3.99 -0.11 -16.20
CA ASN A 257 -2.58 0.00 -16.61
C ASN A 257 -1.80 0.93 -15.66
N ALA A 258 -0.84 0.36 -14.92
CA ALA A 258 -0.03 1.11 -13.97
C ALA A 258 0.91 2.13 -14.65
N SER A 259 1.40 1.86 -15.86
CA SER A 259 2.28 2.79 -16.61
C SER A 259 1.53 4.05 -17.03
N ARG A 260 0.28 3.93 -17.50
CA ARG A 260 -0.60 5.08 -17.74
C ARG A 260 -0.96 5.77 -16.42
N GLY A 261 -1.22 4.99 -15.37
CA GLY A 261 -1.46 5.53 -14.03
C GLY A 261 -0.31 6.37 -13.49
N ARG A 262 0.95 5.98 -13.78
CA ARG A 262 2.13 6.80 -13.47
C ARG A 262 2.10 8.14 -14.22
N ALA A 263 1.69 8.17 -15.48
CA ALA A 263 1.55 9.42 -16.23
C ALA A 263 0.46 10.33 -15.63
N VAL A 264 -0.68 9.77 -15.23
CA VAL A 264 -1.74 10.49 -14.51
C VAL A 264 -1.22 11.04 -13.19
N PHE A 265 -0.51 10.23 -12.40
CA PHE A 265 0.11 10.66 -11.14
C PHE A 265 1.08 11.82 -11.35
N LYS A 266 1.96 11.75 -12.35
CA LYS A 266 2.91 12.81 -12.69
C LYS A 266 2.20 14.13 -12.98
N LYS A 267 1.09 14.07 -13.72
CA LYS A 267 0.30 15.25 -14.10
C LYS A 267 -0.46 15.89 -12.93
N THR A 268 -0.98 15.08 -12.00
CA THR A 268 -1.98 15.54 -11.02
C THR A 268 -1.52 15.52 -9.57
N CYS A 269 -0.61 14.62 -9.20
CA CYS A 269 -0.24 14.36 -7.81
C CYS A 269 1.23 14.69 -7.51
N ALA A 270 2.13 14.47 -8.48
CA ALA A 270 3.57 14.53 -8.27
C ALA A 270 4.11 15.93 -7.97
N ALA A 271 3.36 17.00 -8.25
CA ALA A 271 3.76 18.35 -7.83
C ALA A 271 3.89 18.46 -6.29
N CYS A 272 3.04 17.73 -5.56
CA CYS A 272 2.98 17.78 -4.10
C CYS A 272 3.50 16.51 -3.44
N HIS A 273 3.28 15.34 -4.04
CA HIS A 273 3.55 14.04 -3.43
C HIS A 273 4.74 13.33 -4.06
N MET A 274 5.58 12.76 -3.22
CA MET A 274 6.62 11.83 -3.64
C MET A 274 6.05 10.39 -3.68
N LEU A 275 6.46 9.63 -4.71
CA LEU A 275 6.21 8.19 -4.78
C LEU A 275 7.44 7.53 -5.41
N TYR A 276 8.03 6.55 -4.72
CA TYR A 276 9.27 5.87 -5.14
C TYR A 276 10.43 6.82 -5.44
N GLY A 277 10.61 7.85 -4.59
CA GLY A 277 11.69 8.82 -4.71
C GLY A 277 11.47 9.91 -5.76
N VAL A 278 10.34 9.92 -6.47
CA VAL A 278 10.03 10.89 -7.53
C VAL A 278 8.81 11.72 -7.14
N GLY A 279 8.93 13.05 -7.21
CA GLY A 279 7.86 14.01 -6.93
C GLY A 279 8.19 15.04 -5.87
N GLY A 280 7.20 15.88 -5.52
CA GLY A 280 7.28 16.97 -4.57
C GLY A 280 7.24 16.51 -3.10
N LYS A 281 7.60 17.44 -2.20
CA LYS A 281 7.70 17.21 -0.75
C LYS A 281 6.76 18.10 0.07
N ILE A 282 5.72 18.67 -0.55
CA ILE A 282 4.70 19.48 0.12
C ILE A 282 3.71 18.58 0.85
N GLY A 283 3.22 17.56 0.15
CA GLY A 283 2.41 16.50 0.71
C GLY A 283 3.26 15.34 1.26
N PRO A 284 2.65 14.40 1.98
CA PRO A 284 3.36 13.22 2.47
C PRO A 284 3.95 12.38 1.33
N ASP A 285 5.07 11.72 1.61
CA ASP A 285 5.61 10.66 0.76
C ASP A 285 4.64 9.47 0.76
N LEU A 286 4.12 9.16 -0.42
CA LEU A 286 3.15 8.09 -0.57
C LEU A 286 3.79 6.70 -0.62
N THR A 287 5.12 6.60 -0.81
CA THR A 287 5.83 5.31 -0.84
C THR A 287 5.54 4.49 0.40
N GLY A 288 5.51 5.14 1.55
CA GLY A 288 5.22 4.56 2.85
C GLY A 288 3.74 4.60 3.29
N SER A 289 2.79 5.12 2.48
CA SER A 289 1.39 5.23 2.89
C SER A 289 0.59 3.93 2.68
N ASN A 290 -0.62 3.86 3.25
CA ASN A 290 -1.50 2.68 3.19
C ASN A 290 -2.18 2.51 1.82
N ARG A 291 -1.42 2.55 0.74
CA ARG A 291 -1.88 2.51 -0.66
C ARG A 291 -2.47 1.16 -1.08
N ALA A 292 -2.24 0.09 -0.32
CA ALA A 292 -2.90 -1.20 -0.53
C ALA A 292 -4.42 -1.12 -0.24
N ASN A 293 -4.84 -0.20 0.65
CA ASN A 293 -6.23 -0.02 1.02
C ASN A 293 -6.93 0.97 0.08
N LEU A 294 -7.93 0.47 -0.67
CA LEU A 294 -8.70 1.28 -1.62
C LEU A 294 -9.47 2.40 -0.91
N ASP A 295 -10.08 2.11 0.24
CA ASP A 295 -10.85 3.11 1.00
C ASP A 295 -9.97 4.26 1.49
N TYR A 296 -8.72 3.96 1.86
CA TYR A 296 -7.73 4.97 2.19
C TYR A 296 -7.42 5.87 1.00
N ILE A 297 -7.17 5.30 -0.18
CA ILE A 297 -6.90 6.07 -1.41
C ILE A 297 -8.10 6.97 -1.73
N LEU A 298 -9.30 6.38 -1.79
CA LEU A 298 -10.51 7.09 -2.20
C LEU A 298 -10.87 8.21 -1.23
N LEU A 299 -10.83 7.95 0.09
CA LEU A 299 -11.17 8.97 1.08
C LEU A 299 -10.24 10.18 0.98
N ASN A 300 -8.92 9.95 0.93
CA ASN A 300 -7.97 11.05 0.85
C ASN A 300 -8.03 11.81 -0.49
N SER A 301 -8.51 11.16 -1.56
CA SER A 301 -8.66 11.80 -2.87
C SER A 301 -10.01 12.54 -3.02
N VAL A 302 -11.07 12.06 -2.37
CA VAL A 302 -12.43 12.65 -2.44
C VAL A 302 -12.63 13.75 -1.41
N ASP A 303 -12.10 13.56 -0.20
CA ASP A 303 -12.19 14.54 0.89
C ASP A 303 -10.80 14.75 1.55
N PRO A 304 -9.91 15.46 0.85
CA PRO A 304 -8.53 15.66 1.33
C PRO A 304 -8.43 16.52 2.58
N SER A 305 -9.48 17.27 2.90
CA SER A 305 -9.56 18.10 4.10
C SER A 305 -10.14 17.38 5.31
N TYR A 306 -10.63 16.16 5.12
CA TYR A 306 -11.29 15.39 6.18
C TYR A 306 -10.32 14.98 7.31
N ASP A 307 -9.10 14.62 6.96
CA ASP A 307 -8.08 14.13 7.89
C ASP A 307 -6.67 14.56 7.43
N VAL A 308 -6.32 15.81 7.77
CA VAL A 308 -4.99 16.34 7.46
C VAL A 308 -4.08 16.14 8.66
N PRO A 309 -3.00 15.34 8.54
CA PRO A 309 -2.01 15.20 9.60
C PRO A 309 -1.44 16.55 10.03
N ILE A 310 -1.10 16.71 11.32
CA ILE A 310 -0.65 17.98 11.90
C ILE A 310 0.49 18.59 11.08
N GLY A 311 1.49 17.80 10.69
CA GLY A 311 2.64 18.26 9.89
C GLY A 311 2.34 18.67 8.44
N TYR A 312 1.09 18.47 7.97
CA TYR A 312 0.65 18.80 6.61
C TYR A 312 -0.53 19.77 6.56
N LYS A 313 -0.91 20.34 7.71
CA LYS A 313 -1.93 21.39 7.74
C LYS A 313 -1.45 22.63 6.99
N MET A 314 -2.31 23.18 6.16
CA MET A 314 -2.02 24.43 5.46
C MET A 314 -1.93 25.58 6.45
N VAL A 315 -0.90 26.38 6.34
CA VAL A 315 -0.71 27.61 7.10
C VAL A 315 -0.72 28.77 6.12
N SER A 316 -1.53 29.78 6.44
CA SER A 316 -1.52 31.07 5.75
C SER A 316 -0.73 32.05 6.61
N ILE A 317 0.25 32.70 6.01
CA ILE A 317 1.10 33.73 6.64
C ILE A 317 0.89 35.02 5.85
N VAL A 318 0.59 36.11 6.56
CA VAL A 318 0.63 37.47 6.04
C VAL A 318 1.86 38.12 6.66
N THR A 319 2.72 38.66 5.82
CA THR A 319 3.90 39.38 6.29
C THR A 319 3.57 40.87 6.54
N VAL A 320 4.36 41.55 7.37
CA VAL A 320 4.26 43.00 7.63
C VAL A 320 4.35 43.87 6.36
N LYS A 321 4.86 43.29 5.26
CA LYS A 321 4.90 43.90 3.92
C LYS A 321 3.66 43.54 3.07
N GLY A 322 2.63 42.91 3.66
CA GLY A 322 1.39 42.54 2.99
C GLY A 322 1.49 41.30 2.08
N ARG A 323 2.61 40.58 2.06
CA ARG A 323 2.75 39.36 1.25
C ARG A 323 1.97 38.23 1.91
N VAL A 324 1.11 37.58 1.15
CA VAL A 324 0.34 36.38 1.58
C VAL A 324 1.00 35.12 1.07
N LEU A 325 1.32 34.21 1.97
CA LEU A 325 1.97 32.93 1.67
C LEU A 325 1.12 31.80 2.23
N ASN A 326 0.80 30.81 1.37
CA ASN A 326 0.09 29.60 1.76
C ASN A 326 1.01 28.40 1.57
N GLY A 327 1.16 27.58 2.59
CA GLY A 327 2.04 26.42 2.50
C GLY A 327 1.94 25.50 3.70
N VAL A 328 2.87 24.57 3.78
CA VAL A 328 3.03 23.64 4.89
C VAL A 328 4.34 23.99 5.61
N ILE A 329 4.33 24.03 6.94
CA ILE A 329 5.55 24.27 7.71
C ILE A 329 6.48 23.08 7.53
N GLY A 330 7.68 23.34 6.99
CA GLY A 330 8.75 22.36 6.88
C GLY A 330 9.64 22.33 8.11
N GLU A 331 10.02 23.54 8.57
CA GLU A 331 10.89 23.75 9.73
C GLU A 331 10.37 24.98 10.49
N GLU A 332 10.52 24.99 11.81
CA GLU A 332 10.24 26.13 12.64
C GLU A 332 11.19 26.13 13.84
N ASP A 333 11.81 27.25 14.11
CA ASP A 333 12.64 27.51 15.30
C ASP A 333 12.21 28.82 16.01
N GLY A 334 13.02 29.31 16.94
CA GLY A 334 12.72 30.52 17.71
C GLY A 334 12.62 31.79 16.86
N ILE A 335 13.32 31.87 15.71
CA ILE A 335 13.54 33.09 14.92
C ILE A 335 12.84 33.02 13.54
N ARG A 336 12.60 31.86 12.97
CA ARG A 336 12.09 31.71 11.60
C ARG A 336 11.14 30.54 11.42
N ILE A 337 10.36 30.64 10.34
CA ILE A 337 9.56 29.58 9.78
C ILE A 337 10.07 29.29 8.36
N VAL A 338 10.24 28.00 8.02
CA VAL A 338 10.47 27.56 6.66
C VAL A 338 9.15 26.98 6.13
N LEU A 339 8.53 27.68 5.20
CA LEU A 339 7.29 27.29 4.56
C LEU A 339 7.59 26.59 3.24
N LYS A 340 6.95 25.45 2.99
CA LYS A 340 6.93 24.76 1.69
C LYS A 340 5.68 25.21 0.95
N THR A 341 5.84 25.86 -0.21
CA THR A 341 4.73 26.28 -1.07
C THR A 341 4.75 25.52 -2.38
N VAL A 342 3.68 25.64 -3.17
CA VAL A 342 3.59 24.98 -4.50
C VAL A 342 4.62 25.60 -5.45
N GLU A 343 4.83 26.91 -5.36
CA GLU A 343 5.73 27.67 -6.22
C GLU A 343 7.19 27.51 -5.82
N GLN A 344 7.44 27.41 -4.50
CA GLN A 344 8.78 27.34 -3.96
C GLN A 344 8.86 26.28 -2.86
N PRO A 345 9.75 25.28 -3.03
CA PRO A 345 9.88 24.19 -2.05
C PRO A 345 10.43 24.67 -0.69
N ARG A 346 10.97 25.88 -0.62
CA ARG A 346 11.55 26.45 0.60
C ARG A 346 11.44 27.98 0.60
N VAL A 347 10.56 28.51 1.44
CA VAL A 347 10.44 29.95 1.71
C VAL A 347 10.78 30.21 3.18
N VAL A 348 11.85 30.91 3.43
CA VAL A 348 12.26 31.29 4.81
C VAL A 348 11.60 32.61 5.16
N ILE A 349 10.93 32.67 6.32
CA ILE A 349 10.22 33.83 6.83
C ILE A 349 10.71 34.08 8.25
N ALA A 350 11.26 35.26 8.52
CA ALA A 350 11.59 35.66 9.88
C ALA A 350 10.28 35.81 10.69
N LYS A 351 10.27 35.40 11.95
CA LYS A 351 9.05 35.51 12.78
C LYS A 351 8.63 36.94 13.03
N GLU A 352 9.59 37.88 13.08
CA GLU A 352 9.36 39.31 13.18
C GLU A 352 8.67 39.92 11.95
N ASP A 353 8.80 39.26 10.77
CA ASP A 353 8.12 39.68 9.55
C ASP A 353 6.69 39.14 9.46
N ILE A 354 6.20 38.35 10.42
CA ILE A 354 4.87 37.74 10.38
C ILE A 354 3.88 38.64 11.11
N GLU A 355 2.96 39.23 10.36
CA GLU A 355 1.82 39.96 10.91
C GLU A 355 0.66 39.04 11.32
N ILE A 356 0.29 38.08 10.43
CA ILE A 356 -0.78 37.13 10.67
C ILE A 356 -0.32 35.73 10.35
N ARG A 357 -0.60 34.80 11.24
CA ARG A 357 -0.45 33.35 11.02
C ARG A 357 -1.77 32.64 11.33
N LYS A 358 -2.30 31.90 10.36
CA LYS A 358 -3.53 31.15 10.51
C LYS A 358 -3.36 29.71 10.02
N ILE A 359 -3.71 28.74 10.86
CA ILE A 359 -3.78 27.32 10.46
C ILE A 359 -5.16 27.10 9.83
N SER A 360 -5.16 26.62 8.60
CA SER A 360 -6.39 26.31 7.86
C SER A 360 -6.97 24.97 8.29
N ALA A 361 -8.30 24.87 8.32
CA ALA A 361 -9.00 23.60 8.41
C ALA A 361 -9.00 22.83 7.08
N LYS A 362 -8.66 23.50 5.95
CA LYS A 362 -8.57 22.89 4.62
C LYS A 362 -7.16 22.39 4.33
N SER A 363 -7.10 21.29 3.59
CA SER A 363 -5.85 20.78 3.03
C SER A 363 -5.37 21.65 1.88
N MET A 364 -4.05 21.64 1.62
CA MET A 364 -3.51 22.16 0.36
C MET A 364 -3.85 21.25 -0.83
N MET A 365 -4.16 19.98 -0.60
CA MET A 365 -4.64 19.08 -1.65
C MET A 365 -6.04 19.55 -2.09
N PRO A 366 -6.22 19.92 -3.38
CA PRO A 366 -7.50 20.41 -3.86
C PRO A 366 -8.59 19.34 -3.84
N ASP A 367 -9.83 19.75 -3.59
CA ASP A 367 -11.01 18.91 -3.73
C ASP A 367 -11.26 18.52 -5.20
N GLY A 368 -11.96 17.40 -5.41
CA GLY A 368 -12.46 17.00 -6.73
C GLY A 368 -11.39 16.56 -7.72
N GLN A 369 -10.24 16.09 -7.26
CA GLN A 369 -9.16 15.61 -8.15
C GLN A 369 -9.62 14.48 -9.06
N LEU A 370 -10.36 13.51 -8.52
CA LEU A 370 -10.84 12.37 -9.30
C LEU A 370 -11.95 12.78 -10.30
N ASP A 371 -12.71 13.84 -10.01
CA ASP A 371 -13.80 14.30 -10.89
C ASP A 371 -13.27 14.96 -12.18
N LYS A 372 -12.01 15.39 -12.19
CA LYS A 372 -11.32 15.94 -13.37
C LYS A 372 -10.74 14.87 -14.30
N MET A 373 -10.82 13.61 -13.90
CA MET A 373 -10.26 12.47 -14.61
C MET A 373 -11.35 11.65 -15.31
N LYS A 374 -11.01 11.06 -16.46
CA LYS A 374 -11.85 10.03 -17.07
C LYS A 374 -11.85 8.79 -16.20
N SER A 375 -12.92 7.99 -16.26
CA SER A 375 -13.04 6.76 -15.46
C SER A 375 -11.83 5.82 -15.60
N GLN A 376 -11.28 5.70 -16.81
CA GLN A 376 -10.09 4.87 -17.04
C GLN A 376 -8.84 5.46 -16.39
N GLU A 377 -8.67 6.78 -16.38
CA GLU A 377 -7.56 7.45 -15.71
C GLU A 377 -7.60 7.24 -14.20
N VAL A 378 -8.80 7.25 -13.60
CA VAL A 378 -8.99 6.93 -12.17
C VAL A 378 -8.56 5.49 -11.87
N LEU A 379 -8.97 4.52 -12.71
CA LEU A 379 -8.58 3.12 -12.53
C LEU A 379 -7.06 2.92 -12.70
N ASP A 380 -6.47 3.52 -13.73
CA ASP A 380 -5.04 3.45 -14.00
C ASP A 380 -4.24 4.10 -12.84
N LEU A 381 -4.68 5.24 -12.33
CA LEU A 381 -4.08 5.91 -11.17
C LEU A 381 -4.15 5.03 -9.91
N ILE A 382 -5.32 4.44 -9.61
CA ILE A 382 -5.48 3.54 -8.46
C ILE A 382 -4.56 2.31 -8.63
N LYS A 383 -4.48 1.75 -9.84
CA LYS A 383 -3.56 0.63 -10.14
C LYS A 383 -2.11 1.03 -9.84
N TYR A 384 -1.67 2.20 -10.32
CA TYR A 384 -0.32 2.71 -10.08
C TYR A 384 -0.07 2.98 -8.59
N LEU A 385 -0.98 3.67 -7.90
CA LEU A 385 -0.84 3.92 -6.46
C LEU A 385 -0.71 2.63 -5.65
N ARG A 386 -1.27 1.52 -6.10
CA ARG A 386 -1.21 0.21 -5.43
C ARG A 386 -0.02 -0.65 -5.85
N THR A 387 0.85 -0.17 -6.73
CA THR A 387 2.11 -0.88 -7.04
C THR A 387 3.02 -0.93 -5.82
N THR A 388 3.94 -1.85 -5.80
CA THR A 388 4.92 -2.04 -4.72
C THR A 388 6.30 -1.46 -5.06
N GLU A 389 6.49 -1.13 -6.32
CA GLU A 389 7.73 -0.59 -6.89
C GLU A 389 7.41 0.39 -8.03
N GLN A 390 8.40 1.15 -8.45
CA GLN A 390 8.24 2.03 -9.58
C GLN A 390 8.02 1.23 -10.87
N VAL A 391 7.09 1.68 -11.72
CA VAL A 391 6.85 1.13 -13.04
C VAL A 391 7.33 2.13 -14.11
N GLU A 392 7.63 1.67 -15.31
CA GLU A 392 7.92 2.57 -16.42
C GLU A 392 6.68 3.43 -16.74
N MET A 393 6.91 4.67 -17.18
CA MET A 393 5.83 5.57 -17.57
C MET A 393 5.42 5.29 -19.01
N ALA A 394 4.13 5.21 -19.27
CA ALA A 394 3.65 5.18 -20.65
C ALA A 394 4.09 6.44 -21.40
N LYS A 395 4.54 6.23 -22.64
CA LYS A 395 4.90 7.33 -23.57
C LYS A 395 3.68 8.11 -24.01
#